data_5540ddbc9f3c6c47bf5c99b02006d7e0
#
_entry.id   5540ddbc9f3c6c47bf5c99b02006d7e0
#
_cell.length_a   1.000
_cell.length_b   1.000
_cell.length_c   1.000
_cell.angle_alpha   90.00
_cell.angle_beta   90.00
_cell.angle_gamma   90.00
#
_symmetry.space_group_name_H-M   'P 1'
#
loop_
_entity.id
_entity.type
_entity.pdbx_description
1 polymer ?
#
loop_
_entity_poly.entity_id
_entity_poly.type
_entity_poly.pdbx_seq_one_letter_code
_entity_poly.pdbx_strand_id
1 'polypeptide(L)'
;KIHNSDYVLGDTKPSNAIWSKNKVYFTDLEHTKQYGNKAWDIGEFICFASKFSFNYDIIREIINKFIDGYLETGDKRDLKKLVNSNILKIFIPMLTVKTFNIIKNIVEKRVKNY
;
A
#
# COMPACT_ATOMS: atom_id res chain seq x y z
N LYS A 1 -11.31 5.82 -1.82
CA LYS A 1 -12.62 5.90 -2.47
C LYS A 1 -13.01 4.57 -3.14
N ILE A 2 -12.12 3.99 -3.94
CA ILE A 2 -12.39 2.72 -4.65
C ILE A 2 -12.75 1.61 -3.66
N HIS A 3 -11.98 1.48 -2.58
CA HIS A 3 -12.25 0.49 -1.54
C HIS A 3 -13.60 0.70 -0.83
N ASN A 4 -14.07 1.94 -0.72
CA ASN A 4 -15.38 2.23 -0.13
C ASN A 4 -16.56 1.78 -1.01
N SER A 5 -16.28 1.54 -2.28
CA SER A 5 -17.26 0.97 -3.23
C SER A 5 -17.19 -0.56 -3.30
N ASP A 6 -16.42 -1.20 -2.39
CA ASP A 6 -16.17 -2.65 -2.33
C ASP A 6 -15.45 -3.22 -3.54
N TYR A 7 -14.71 -2.39 -4.28
CA TYR A 7 -13.82 -2.83 -5.36
C TYR A 7 -12.37 -2.81 -4.90
N VAL A 8 -11.59 -3.74 -5.41
CA VAL A 8 -10.13 -3.75 -5.32
C VAL A 8 -9.53 -3.69 -6.71
N LEU A 9 -8.39 -3.03 -6.83
CA LEU A 9 -7.72 -2.86 -8.12
C LEU A 9 -6.95 -4.11 -8.53
N GLY A 10 -6.40 -4.83 -7.57
CA GLY A 10 -5.66 -6.07 -7.81
C GLY A 10 -4.23 -5.86 -8.33
N ASP A 11 -3.94 -4.73 -8.94
CA ASP A 11 -2.60 -4.37 -9.42
C ASP A 11 -2.38 -2.87 -9.21
N THR A 12 -1.96 -2.52 -8.00
CA THR A 12 -1.79 -1.13 -7.54
C THR A 12 -0.34 -0.65 -7.61
N LYS A 13 0.51 -1.31 -8.41
CA LYS A 13 1.88 -0.83 -8.59
C LYS A 13 1.89 0.67 -8.93
N PRO A 14 2.83 1.46 -8.38
CA PRO A 14 2.91 2.89 -8.70
C PRO A 14 3.02 3.20 -10.19
N SER A 15 3.57 2.28 -10.99
CA SER A 15 3.62 2.41 -12.45
C SER A 15 2.23 2.41 -13.11
N ASN A 16 1.21 1.93 -12.42
CA ASN A 16 -0.18 1.97 -12.87
C ASN A 16 -0.94 3.18 -12.34
N ALA A 17 -0.28 4.08 -11.63
CA ALA A 17 -0.87 5.30 -11.08
C ALA A 17 -0.41 6.51 -11.88
N ILE A 18 -1.35 7.36 -12.27
CA ILE A 18 -1.09 8.58 -13.02
C ILE A 18 -1.58 9.78 -12.21
N TRP A 19 -0.69 10.75 -11.99
CA TRP A 19 -1.05 12.01 -11.36
C TRP A 19 -1.44 13.03 -12.44
N SER A 20 -2.64 13.56 -12.33
CA SER A 20 -3.14 14.59 -13.24
C SER A 20 -4.16 15.48 -12.56
N LYS A 21 -4.00 16.80 -12.69
CA LYS A 21 -4.92 17.81 -12.16
C LYS A 21 -5.29 17.57 -10.68
N ASN A 22 -4.28 17.33 -9.85
CA ASN A 22 -4.43 17.04 -8.41
C ASN A 22 -5.24 15.77 -8.08
N LYS A 23 -5.31 14.84 -9.03
CA LYS A 23 -5.98 13.54 -8.83
C LYS A 23 -5.08 12.41 -9.25
N VAL A 24 -5.27 11.25 -8.62
CA VAL A 24 -4.60 10.00 -9.00
C VAL A 24 -5.59 9.15 -9.77
N TYR A 25 -5.16 8.69 -10.93
CA TYR A 25 -5.91 7.74 -11.76
C TYR A 25 -5.12 6.43 -11.83
N PHE A 26 -5.82 5.31 -11.80
CA PHE A 26 -5.20 4.01 -11.99
C PHE A 26 -5.49 3.50 -13.39
N THR A 27 -4.46 2.90 -14.00
CA THR A 27 -4.53 2.23 -15.30
C THR A 27 -4.38 0.72 -15.09
N ASP A 28 -4.54 -0.05 -16.18
CA ASP A 28 -4.40 -1.50 -16.16
C ASP A 28 -5.36 -2.16 -15.17
N LEU A 29 -6.64 -2.04 -15.44
CA LEU A 29 -7.71 -2.45 -14.54
C LEU A 29 -8.17 -3.90 -14.74
N GLU A 30 -7.42 -4.72 -15.47
CA GLU A 30 -7.81 -6.10 -15.79
C GLU A 30 -7.95 -7.01 -14.57
N HIS A 31 -7.29 -6.69 -13.46
CA HIS A 31 -7.36 -7.45 -12.20
C HIS A 31 -8.39 -6.91 -11.21
N THR A 32 -9.11 -5.85 -11.59
CA THR A 32 -10.13 -5.25 -10.73
C THR A 32 -11.27 -6.20 -10.48
N LYS A 33 -11.68 -6.32 -9.23
CA LYS A 33 -12.82 -7.16 -8.87
C LYS A 33 -13.57 -6.60 -7.66
N GLN A 34 -14.83 -6.98 -7.53
CA GLN A 34 -15.67 -6.64 -6.40
C GLN A 34 -15.39 -7.59 -5.22
N TYR A 35 -15.43 -7.06 -4.00
CA TYR A 35 -15.23 -7.82 -2.75
C TYR A 35 -13.88 -8.55 -2.64
N GLY A 36 -12.86 -8.02 -3.29
CA GLY A 36 -11.49 -8.54 -3.16
C GLY A 36 -10.81 -8.14 -1.86
N ASN A 37 -9.54 -8.53 -1.73
CA ASN A 37 -8.74 -8.22 -0.55
C ASN A 37 -8.14 -6.81 -0.65
N LYS A 38 -8.70 -5.87 0.09
CA LYS A 38 -8.24 -4.47 0.12
C LYS A 38 -6.81 -4.34 0.65
N ALA A 39 -6.42 -5.20 1.60
CA ALA A 39 -5.08 -5.20 2.13
C ALA A 39 -4.03 -5.55 1.08
N TRP A 40 -4.38 -6.36 0.08
CA TRP A 40 -3.50 -6.65 -1.06
C TRP A 40 -3.15 -5.36 -1.83
N ASP A 41 -4.14 -4.56 -2.16
CA ASP A 41 -3.93 -3.29 -2.86
C ASP A 41 -2.98 -2.37 -2.10
N ILE A 42 -3.16 -2.26 -0.79
CA ILE A 42 -2.31 -1.43 0.08
C ILE A 42 -0.89 -1.98 0.12
N GLY A 43 -0.75 -3.27 0.37
CA GLY A 43 0.56 -3.93 0.48
C GLY A 43 1.35 -3.87 -0.82
N GLU A 44 0.70 -4.13 -1.93
CA GLU A 44 1.35 -4.07 -3.25
C GLU A 44 1.86 -2.66 -3.55
N PHE A 45 1.05 -1.63 -3.33
CA PHE A 45 1.48 -0.26 -3.54
C PHE A 45 2.69 0.11 -2.68
N ILE A 46 2.62 -0.16 -1.38
CA ILE A 46 3.70 0.15 -0.44
C ILE A 46 4.99 -0.57 -0.82
N CYS A 47 4.92 -1.86 -1.10
CA CYS A 47 6.10 -2.65 -1.40
C CYS A 47 6.76 -2.22 -2.71
N PHE A 48 5.98 -1.99 -3.76
CA PHE A 48 6.53 -1.50 -5.03
C PHE A 48 7.05 -0.07 -4.92
N ALA A 49 6.36 0.82 -4.20
CA ALA A 49 6.82 2.19 -3.98
C ALA A 49 8.16 2.23 -3.24
N SER A 50 8.38 1.32 -2.30
CA SER A 50 9.61 1.24 -1.53
C SER A 50 10.83 0.84 -2.34
N LYS A 51 10.66 0.38 -3.58
CA LYS A 51 11.76 0.05 -4.48
C LYS A 51 12.34 1.26 -5.21
N PHE A 52 11.67 2.41 -5.18
CA PHE A 52 12.11 3.59 -5.94
C PHE A 52 13.27 4.34 -5.32
N SER A 53 13.70 4.00 -4.12
CA SER A 53 14.81 4.67 -3.46
C SER A 53 15.66 3.70 -2.65
N PHE A 54 16.96 4.02 -2.56
CA PHE A 54 17.89 3.38 -1.62
C PHE A 54 18.03 4.19 -0.33
N ASN A 55 17.43 5.37 -0.25
CA ASN A 55 17.43 6.20 0.94
C ASN A 55 16.27 5.81 1.85
N TYR A 56 16.60 5.23 3.00
CA TYR A 56 15.59 4.72 3.93
C TYR A 56 14.70 5.81 4.54
N ASP A 57 15.19 7.02 4.68
CA ASP A 57 14.37 8.14 5.18
C ASP A 57 13.30 8.52 4.15
N ILE A 58 13.65 8.49 2.86
CA ILE A 58 12.68 8.70 1.78
C ILE A 58 11.65 7.58 1.75
N ILE A 59 12.07 6.34 1.93
CA ILE A 59 11.15 5.19 1.99
C ILE A 59 10.16 5.36 3.14
N ARG A 60 10.64 5.73 4.33
CA ARG A 60 9.76 6.00 5.49
C ARG A 60 8.75 7.11 5.20
N GLU A 61 9.20 8.18 4.57
CA GLU A 61 8.34 9.29 4.20
C GLU A 61 7.25 8.86 3.20
N ILE A 62 7.62 8.12 2.17
CA ILE A 62 6.67 7.60 1.17
C ILE A 62 5.59 6.75 1.85
N ILE A 63 5.99 5.81 2.70
CA ILE A 63 5.06 4.91 3.37
C ILE A 63 4.11 5.69 4.28
N ASN A 64 4.64 6.59 5.10
CA ASN A 64 3.83 7.36 6.03
C ASN A 64 2.84 8.27 5.30
N LYS A 65 3.27 8.95 4.25
CA LYS A 65 2.39 9.81 3.45
C LYS A 65 1.32 9.03 2.70
N PHE A 66 1.67 7.85 2.21
CA PHE A 66 0.69 6.96 1.60
C PHE A 66 -0.39 6.56 2.61
N ILE A 67 0.02 6.16 3.81
CA ILE A 67 -0.92 5.77 4.87
C ILE A 67 -1.81 6.96 5.27
N ASP A 68 -1.23 8.16 5.41
CA ASP A 68 -2.00 9.37 5.71
C ASP A 68 -3.09 9.60 4.65
N GLY A 69 -2.71 9.56 3.37
CA GLY A 69 -3.66 9.75 2.29
C GLY A 69 -4.71 8.63 2.21
N TYR A 70 -4.31 7.39 2.46
CA TYR A 70 -5.25 6.27 2.49
C TYR A 70 -6.29 6.45 3.60
N LEU A 71 -5.86 6.84 4.79
CA LEU A 71 -6.74 6.98 5.95
C LEU A 71 -7.69 8.18 5.87
N GLU A 72 -7.51 9.10 4.93
CA GLU A 72 -8.48 10.18 4.71
C GLU A 72 -9.87 9.63 4.35
N THR A 73 -9.92 8.54 3.61
CA THR A 73 -11.19 7.93 3.15
C THR A 73 -11.24 6.42 3.34
N GLY A 74 -10.11 5.77 3.54
CA GLY A 74 -10.02 4.32 3.70
C GLY A 74 -10.22 3.86 5.14
N ASP A 75 -10.34 2.56 5.31
CA ASP A 75 -10.60 1.94 6.62
C ASP A 75 -9.29 1.44 7.24
N LYS A 76 -9.04 1.86 8.45
CA LYS A 76 -7.89 1.40 9.25
C LYS A 76 -7.88 -0.13 9.42
N ARG A 77 -9.03 -0.77 9.41
CA ARG A 77 -9.11 -2.23 9.50
C ARG A 77 -8.39 -2.92 8.36
N ASP A 78 -8.31 -2.30 7.19
CA ASP A 78 -7.58 -2.87 6.05
C ASP A 78 -6.06 -2.83 6.28
N LEU A 79 -5.54 -1.78 6.92
CA LEU A 79 -4.15 -1.74 7.37
C LEU A 79 -3.87 -2.82 8.42
N LYS A 80 -4.81 -3.03 9.34
CA LYS A 80 -4.67 -4.06 10.36
C LYS A 80 -4.63 -5.46 9.74
N LYS A 81 -5.43 -5.71 8.73
CA LYS A 81 -5.38 -6.96 7.96
C LYS A 81 -4.03 -7.16 7.28
N LEU A 82 -3.43 -6.09 6.77
CA LEU A 82 -2.10 -6.16 6.16
C LEU A 82 -1.06 -6.65 7.16
N VAL A 83 -1.09 -6.16 8.40
CA VAL A 83 -0.17 -6.59 9.47
C VAL A 83 -0.41 -8.05 9.86
N ASN A 84 -1.67 -8.45 9.98
CA ASN A 84 -2.06 -9.78 10.49
C ASN A 84 -2.06 -10.88 9.43
N SER A 85 -1.85 -10.51 8.17
CA SER A 85 -1.81 -11.46 7.05
C SER A 85 -0.38 -11.72 6.61
N ASN A 86 -0.21 -12.68 5.70
CA ASN A 86 1.08 -12.98 5.08
C ASN A 86 1.33 -12.18 3.81
N ILE A 87 0.53 -11.13 3.53
CA ILE A 87 0.63 -10.37 2.28
C ILE A 87 2.02 -9.74 2.12
N LEU A 88 2.54 -9.09 3.16
CA LEU A 88 3.86 -8.48 3.09
C LEU A 88 4.97 -9.50 2.80
N LYS A 89 4.83 -10.72 3.30
CA LYS A 89 5.82 -11.78 3.09
C LYS A 89 5.88 -12.23 1.63
N ILE A 90 4.82 -12.09 0.87
CA ILE A 90 4.80 -12.43 -0.55
C ILE A 90 5.80 -11.55 -1.34
N PHE A 91 6.02 -10.32 -0.87
CA PHE A 91 6.90 -9.37 -1.54
C PHE A 91 8.36 -9.42 -1.04
N ILE A 92 8.69 -10.28 -0.05
CA ILE A 92 10.07 -10.39 0.48
C ILE A 92 11.10 -10.63 -0.63
N PRO A 93 10.88 -11.51 -1.62
CA PRO A 93 11.89 -11.77 -2.64
C PRO A 93 12.33 -10.55 -3.44
N MET A 94 11.50 -9.51 -3.52
CA MET A 94 11.82 -8.28 -4.25
C MET A 94 12.29 -7.14 -3.35
N LEU A 95 12.30 -7.33 -2.04
CA LEU A 95 12.71 -6.34 -1.06
C LEU A 95 13.99 -6.79 -0.35
N THR A 96 14.78 -5.84 0.14
CA THR A 96 15.83 -6.17 1.12
C THR A 96 15.19 -6.46 2.48
N VAL A 97 15.89 -7.23 3.32
CA VAL A 97 15.43 -7.49 4.69
C VAL A 97 15.19 -6.18 5.45
N LYS A 98 16.10 -5.21 5.28
CA LYS A 98 15.98 -3.91 5.94
C LYS A 98 14.74 -3.15 5.49
N THR A 99 14.47 -3.10 4.18
CA THR A 99 13.26 -2.45 3.65
C THR A 99 12.01 -3.14 4.16
N PHE A 100 11.96 -4.46 4.13
CA PHE A 100 10.82 -5.22 4.68
C PHE A 100 10.57 -4.87 6.15
N ASN A 101 11.61 -4.82 6.98
CA ASN A 101 11.47 -4.49 8.39
C ASN A 101 10.99 -3.05 8.60
N ILE A 102 11.45 -2.11 7.78
CA ILE A 102 10.96 -0.72 7.82
C ILE A 102 9.46 -0.67 7.54
N ILE A 103 9.01 -1.31 6.46
CA ILE A 103 7.59 -1.35 6.10
C ILE A 103 6.78 -1.95 7.24
N LYS A 104 7.17 -3.12 7.71
CA LYS A 104 6.47 -3.82 8.78
C LYS A 104 6.36 -2.97 10.04
N ASN A 105 7.47 -2.38 10.48
CA ASN A 105 7.50 -1.57 11.69
C ASN A 105 6.60 -0.33 11.59
N ILE A 106 6.61 0.35 10.45
CA ILE A 106 5.77 1.54 10.25
C ILE A 106 4.29 1.14 10.26
N VAL A 107 3.90 0.13 9.52
CA VAL A 107 2.50 -0.29 9.44
C VAL A 107 2.00 -0.75 10.81
N GLU A 108 2.77 -1.56 11.53
CA GLU A 108 2.44 -2.00 12.88
C GLU A 108 2.25 -0.81 13.84
N LYS A 109 3.16 0.15 13.81
CA LYS A 109 3.10 1.35 14.65
C LYS A 109 1.87 2.19 14.34
N ARG A 110 1.58 2.40 13.06
CA ARG A 110 0.42 3.18 12.62
C ARG A 110 -0.89 2.52 13.00
N VAL A 111 -0.95 1.19 13.00
CA VAL A 111 -2.14 0.43 13.44
C VAL A 111 -2.35 0.54 14.95
N LYS A 112 -1.27 0.51 15.75
CA LYS A 112 -1.37 0.58 17.21
C LYS A 112 -1.78 1.96 17.72
N ASN A 113 -1.38 3.03 17.05
CA ASN A 113 -1.57 4.41 17.52
C ASN A 113 -2.96 4.99 17.15
N TYR A 114 -3.86 4.15 16.73
CA TYR A 114 -5.23 4.57 16.44
C TYR A 114 -6.20 3.94 17.42
#